data_570606894773bb6be71c04a179101bc4
#
_entry.id   570606894773bb6be71c04a179101bc4
#
_cell.length_a   1.000
_cell.length_b   1.000
_cell.length_c   1.000
_cell.angle_alpha   90.00
_cell.angle_beta   90.00
_cell.angle_gamma   90.00
#
_symmetry.space_group_name_H-M   'P 1'
#
loop_
_entity.id
_entity.type
_entity.pdbx_description
1 polymer ?
#
loop_
_entity_poly.entity_id
_entity_poly.type
_entity_poly.pdbx_seq_one_letter_code
_entity_poly.pdbx_strand_id
1 'polypeptide(L)'
;MTGRHTTDTVLAQGGAITSISIRSRLFLVLGIALIATLLGATSRFASAARAAAPGTVSLDQSAYTAHEDQGYLNITINRTGDLSGTEQVGYGVKRQDAQPGIDFDLVPNTYIHMAPGQSSYTFRVRIIDRGINATPVHALAYLYGSYPDSIGTTNSLVTILHDDPLDARDAANPLDVPDPANGNPIAGTRFYVDPYSASAEAAKHARKSKPKEAGLLSDIAGEPGAHRFYMWNMGSNVAGQVAHYLEGTQHQQPGSTVMLSTYSLVHGKCGYTATPAIQTRYDNFISQVAQGIGNDHVVFFLELDSLITAPCLNREQLAIRDAELKYAISVLEADPHVVVYLDGGAADAASAKRQAGYLRGAGVSGAQGFFLNSTHFDWSTTELHYGQEISSTLGGAHFIVNTGENGRGPLRPRNRVKSGNEVLCNPAGRGLGPISVQHDVADQTGYADNDGLFWFTNPGGSGGQCVAGAPPTGVFWPAYAAMLAKNWVHDVSGPRYHLGRQPR
;
A
#
# COMPACT_ATOMS: atom_id res chain seq x y z
N MET A 1 19.56 -35.14 48.98
CA MET A 1 20.60 -35.91 48.33
C MET A 1 20.99 -35.10 47.09
N THR A 2 21.95 -34.16 47.22
CA THR A 2 23.41 -34.26 46.98
C THR A 2 23.71 -34.78 45.58
N GLY A 3 24.28 -34.08 44.70
CA GLY A 3 25.46 -33.25 44.54
C GLY A 3 25.56 -32.68 43.15
N ARG A 4 25.98 -31.50 43.01
CA ARG A 4 27.33 -30.90 42.91
C ARG A 4 28.02 -31.15 41.55
N HIS A 5 28.21 -30.00 40.87
CA HIS A 5 29.43 -29.45 40.27
C HIS A 5 30.28 -30.27 39.28
N THR A 6 30.58 -29.69 38.12
CA THR A 6 31.95 -29.17 37.87
C THR A 6 31.96 -28.22 36.67
N THR A 7 32.53 -27.07 36.90
CA THR A 7 33.16 -26.14 35.97
C THR A 7 34.47 -26.69 35.47
N ASP A 8 34.80 -26.50 34.19
CA ASP A 8 36.19 -26.51 33.76
C ASP A 8 36.47 -25.41 32.75
N THR A 9 37.35 -24.54 33.23
CA THR A 9 38.02 -23.45 32.53
C THR A 9 39.39 -23.98 32.09
N VAL A 10 39.80 -23.75 30.84
CA VAL A 10 41.20 -23.85 30.37
C VAL A 10 41.41 -22.76 29.32
N LEU A 11 42.01 -21.70 29.69
CA LEU A 11 43.37 -21.18 29.66
C LEU A 11 44.07 -21.23 28.28
N ALA A 12 44.54 -20.04 27.94
CA ALA A 12 45.31 -19.56 26.82
C ALA A 12 46.77 -20.12 26.81
N GLN A 13 47.36 -20.16 25.66
CA GLN A 13 48.78 -19.98 25.36
C GLN A 13 48.88 -19.51 23.91
N GLY A 14 49.55 -18.48 23.50
CA GLY A 14 50.83 -17.92 24.00
C GLY A 14 51.97 -18.38 23.06
N GLY A 15 52.49 -17.50 22.24
CA GLY A 15 53.73 -17.70 21.52
C GLY A 15 53.73 -17.05 20.13
N ALA A 16 54.60 -16.26 19.71
CA ALA A 16 55.85 -15.65 20.15
C ALA A 16 56.39 -14.88 18.92
N ILE A 17 56.89 -13.75 19.21
CA ILE A 17 57.55 -12.77 18.36
C ILE A 17 58.84 -13.35 17.82
N THR A 18 59.19 -13.09 16.57
CA THR A 18 60.61 -13.04 16.15
C THR A 18 60.86 -11.85 15.24
N SER A 19 61.53 -10.92 15.82
CA SER A 19 62.25 -9.81 15.18
C SER A 19 63.56 -10.33 14.62
N ILE A 20 63.97 -9.92 13.41
CA ILE A 20 65.39 -9.91 13.00
C ILE A 20 65.69 -8.53 12.39
N SER A 21 66.74 -8.03 12.95
CA SER A 21 67.31 -6.70 12.83
C SER A 21 68.47 -6.68 11.75
N ILE A 22 68.54 -5.56 11.05
CA ILE A 22 69.71 -4.72 10.74
C ILE A 22 70.95 -5.36 10.10
N ARG A 23 71.43 -4.81 9.00
CA ARG A 23 72.74 -4.13 8.76
C ARG A 23 72.94 -3.82 7.28
N SER A 24 73.00 -2.55 6.96
CA SER A 24 74.12 -1.66 6.60
C SER A 24 75.19 -2.25 5.66
N ARG A 25 75.41 -1.61 4.55
CA ARG A 25 76.73 -1.04 4.05
C ARG A 25 76.44 -0.41 2.69
N LEU A 26 76.56 0.82 2.61
CA LEU A 26 77.51 1.83 2.18
C LEU A 26 78.58 1.29 1.17
N PHE A 27 78.54 1.74 -0.06
CA PHE A 27 79.73 2.00 -0.91
C PHE A 27 79.47 3.21 -1.80
N LEU A 28 80.37 4.15 -1.58
CA LEU A 28 80.66 5.38 -2.29
C LEU A 28 81.67 5.09 -3.40
N VAL A 29 81.49 5.53 -4.64
CA VAL A 29 82.61 5.90 -5.52
C VAL A 29 82.22 7.01 -6.49
N LEU A 30 83.04 8.06 -6.46
CA LEU A 30 83.10 9.24 -7.36
C LEU A 30 83.41 8.85 -8.80
N GLY A 31 82.84 9.60 -9.71
CA GLY A 31 83.31 9.67 -11.09
C GLY A 31 82.95 11.01 -11.76
N ILE A 32 83.82 11.99 -11.72
CA ILE A 32 83.73 13.25 -12.39
C ILE A 32 84.10 13.06 -13.86
N ALA A 33 83.35 13.59 -14.81
CA ALA A 33 83.79 14.06 -16.08
C ALA A 33 82.82 15.07 -16.72
N LEU A 34 83.32 16.24 -16.84
CA LEU A 34 82.85 17.43 -17.50
C LEU A 34 82.76 17.21 -19.01
N ILE A 35 81.69 17.64 -19.69
CA ILE A 35 81.73 18.30 -21.00
C ILE A 35 80.50 19.24 -21.10
N ALA A 36 80.83 20.53 -21.31
CA ALA A 36 79.90 21.61 -21.62
C ALA A 36 79.56 21.58 -23.11
N THR A 37 78.38 22.05 -23.39
CA THR A 37 78.02 23.05 -24.36
C THR A 37 76.70 22.79 -25.13
N LEU A 38 76.01 23.76 -25.22
CA LEU A 38 75.11 24.44 -26.17
C LEU A 38 73.63 24.45 -25.83
N LEU A 39 73.24 25.54 -25.29
CA LEU A 39 72.14 26.44 -25.72
C LEU A 39 70.96 25.78 -26.49
N GLY A 40 69.86 25.67 -25.77
CA GLY A 40 68.53 25.49 -26.30
C GLY A 40 67.54 25.88 -25.24
N ALA A 41 67.40 27.15 -24.95
CA ALA A 41 66.35 27.68 -24.11
C ALA A 41 65.00 27.51 -24.82
N THR A 42 64.39 26.37 -24.69
CA THR A 42 62.96 26.28 -24.90
C THR A 42 62.25 26.54 -23.56
N SER A 43 61.87 27.81 -23.39
CA SER A 43 60.92 28.22 -22.38
C SER A 43 59.62 27.47 -22.66
N ARG A 44 59.45 26.27 -22.00
CA ARG A 44 58.14 25.70 -21.82
C ARG A 44 57.39 26.63 -20.90
N PHE A 45 56.64 27.55 -21.51
CA PHE A 45 55.52 28.14 -20.83
C PHE A 45 54.62 26.96 -20.46
N ALA A 46 54.74 26.43 -19.21
CA ALA A 46 53.69 25.70 -18.59
C ALA A 46 52.53 26.70 -18.56
N SER A 47 51.63 26.58 -19.54
CA SER A 47 50.29 27.15 -19.42
C SER A 47 49.76 26.63 -18.13
N ALA A 48 49.76 27.43 -17.07
CA ALA A 48 48.98 27.13 -15.89
C ALA A 48 47.55 26.95 -16.42
N ALA A 49 47.13 25.69 -16.51
CA ALA A 49 45.74 25.40 -16.80
C ALA A 49 44.95 26.18 -15.73
N ARG A 50 44.35 27.28 -16.16
CA ARG A 50 43.46 28.06 -15.31
C ARG A 50 42.39 27.05 -14.87
N ALA A 51 42.36 26.71 -13.58
CA ALA A 51 41.32 25.87 -13.06
C ALA A 51 40.00 26.46 -13.55
N ALA A 52 39.28 25.69 -14.35
CA ALA A 52 37.98 26.13 -14.84
C ALA A 52 37.13 26.47 -13.61
N ALA A 53 36.43 27.59 -13.69
CA ALA A 53 35.56 27.97 -12.59
C ALA A 53 34.53 26.84 -12.37
N PRO A 54 34.20 26.49 -11.11
CA PRO A 54 33.16 25.50 -10.83
C PRO A 54 31.91 25.80 -11.65
N GLY A 55 31.28 24.77 -12.19
CA GLY A 55 30.05 24.91 -12.92
C GLY A 55 28.89 25.34 -12.00
N THR A 56 27.74 25.53 -12.57
CA THR A 56 26.50 25.84 -11.83
C THR A 56 25.39 24.95 -12.33
N VAL A 57 24.65 24.31 -11.39
CA VAL A 57 23.42 23.60 -11.67
C VAL A 57 22.22 24.42 -11.24
N SER A 58 21.17 24.45 -12.06
CA SER A 58 19.95 25.21 -11.79
C SER A 58 18.75 24.56 -12.46
N LEU A 59 17.56 24.80 -11.91
CA LEU A 59 16.31 24.50 -12.62
C LEU A 59 16.22 25.39 -13.86
N ASP A 60 15.70 24.87 -14.96
CA ASP A 60 15.61 25.57 -16.26
C ASP A 60 14.58 26.70 -16.26
N GLN A 61 13.60 26.65 -15.35
CA GLN A 61 12.56 27.65 -15.22
C GLN A 61 12.41 28.09 -13.75
N SER A 62 11.96 29.31 -13.53
CA SER A 62 11.64 29.86 -12.21
C SER A 62 10.23 29.47 -11.73
N ALA A 63 9.35 29.07 -12.66
CA ALA A 63 8.02 28.57 -12.40
C ALA A 63 7.56 27.65 -13.54
N TYR A 64 6.73 26.68 -13.18
CA TYR A 64 6.07 25.74 -14.08
C TYR A 64 4.57 25.83 -13.91
N THR A 65 3.83 25.59 -15.00
CA THR A 65 2.38 25.42 -14.98
C THR A 65 2.06 24.08 -15.64
N ALA A 66 1.19 23.32 -15.03
CA ALA A 66 0.67 22.07 -15.55
C ALA A 66 -0.85 22.09 -15.48
N HIS A 67 -1.52 21.56 -16.50
CA HIS A 67 -2.93 21.22 -16.47
C HIS A 67 -3.08 19.81 -15.90
N GLU A 68 -4.13 19.55 -15.13
CA GLU A 68 -4.30 18.24 -14.46
C GLU A 68 -4.41 17.09 -15.47
N ASP A 69 -5.00 17.30 -16.64
CA ASP A 69 -5.12 16.32 -17.73
C ASP A 69 -3.80 16.06 -18.50
N GLN A 70 -2.78 16.86 -18.26
CA GLN A 70 -1.48 16.79 -18.95
C GLN A 70 -0.73 15.48 -18.68
N GLY A 71 -1.02 14.79 -17.57
CA GLY A 71 -0.43 13.53 -17.15
C GLY A 71 0.98 13.66 -16.58
N TYR A 72 1.88 14.43 -17.21
CA TYR A 72 3.26 14.61 -16.73
C TYR A 72 3.79 16.04 -16.98
N LEU A 73 4.43 16.60 -15.96
CA LEU A 73 5.24 17.81 -16.06
C LEU A 73 6.71 17.42 -16.15
N ASN A 74 7.40 17.91 -17.19
CA ASN A 74 8.84 17.75 -17.31
C ASN A 74 9.56 18.92 -16.62
N ILE A 75 10.51 18.61 -15.74
CA ILE A 75 11.36 19.58 -15.06
C ILE A 75 12.80 19.28 -15.40
N THR A 76 13.55 20.29 -15.88
CA THR A 76 14.92 20.11 -16.34
C THR A 76 15.91 20.80 -15.40
N ILE A 77 16.96 20.07 -15.05
CA ILE A 77 18.14 20.58 -14.37
C ILE A 77 19.17 20.88 -15.42
N ASN A 78 19.61 22.11 -15.51
CA ASN A 78 20.70 22.57 -16.40
C ASN A 78 22.00 22.66 -15.63
N ARG A 79 23.08 22.24 -16.27
CA ARG A 79 24.46 22.40 -15.81
C ARG A 79 25.21 23.28 -16.77
N THR A 80 25.89 24.33 -16.27
CA THR A 80 26.69 25.28 -17.04
C THR A 80 28.07 25.41 -16.44
N GLY A 81 29.02 25.98 -17.19
CA GLY A 81 30.41 26.13 -16.76
C GLY A 81 31.29 24.94 -17.16
N ASP A 82 32.12 24.45 -16.26
CA ASP A 82 33.00 23.32 -16.54
C ASP A 82 32.20 21.98 -16.50
N LEU A 83 32.08 21.35 -17.65
CA LEU A 83 31.40 20.07 -17.80
C LEU A 83 32.39 18.88 -17.82
N SER A 84 33.65 19.07 -17.56
CA SER A 84 34.66 18.02 -17.72
C SER A 84 34.59 16.91 -16.66
N GLY A 85 34.01 17.20 -15.52
CA GLY A 85 33.82 16.26 -14.39
C GLY A 85 32.40 15.72 -14.26
N THR A 86 32.26 14.72 -13.41
CA THR A 86 30.93 14.23 -12.96
C THR A 86 30.36 15.21 -11.94
N GLU A 87 29.08 15.52 -12.05
CA GLU A 87 28.32 16.32 -11.10
C GLU A 87 27.31 15.44 -10.33
N GLN A 88 27.25 15.61 -9.03
CA GLN A 88 26.19 15.03 -8.21
C GLN A 88 25.25 16.15 -7.75
N VAL A 89 23.96 16.02 -8.03
CA VAL A 89 22.94 16.98 -7.58
C VAL A 89 21.71 16.24 -7.03
N GLY A 90 21.18 16.77 -5.93
CA GLY A 90 19.92 16.31 -5.35
C GLY A 90 18.75 17.17 -5.84
N TYR A 91 17.62 16.53 -6.09
CA TYR A 91 16.38 17.20 -6.46
C TYR A 91 15.17 16.56 -5.80
N GLY A 92 14.05 17.26 -5.77
CA GLY A 92 12.78 16.78 -5.29
C GLY A 92 11.63 17.71 -5.63
N VAL A 93 10.40 17.25 -5.41
CA VAL A 93 9.21 18.10 -5.44
C VAL A 93 8.47 17.90 -4.13
N LYS A 94 8.12 18.99 -3.48
CA LYS A 94 7.40 18.98 -2.20
C LYS A 94 6.15 19.83 -2.28
N ARG A 95 5.19 19.47 -1.43
CA ARG A 95 3.92 20.20 -1.32
C ARG A 95 4.12 21.66 -0.85
N GLN A 96 3.25 22.52 -1.33
CA GLN A 96 2.87 23.77 -0.68
C GLN A 96 1.40 23.66 -0.24
N ASP A 97 0.45 23.99 -1.08
CA ASP A 97 -0.98 23.74 -0.93
C ASP A 97 -1.46 22.56 -1.79
N ALA A 98 -0.76 22.22 -2.88
CA ALA A 98 -0.97 20.98 -3.62
C ALA A 98 -0.65 19.76 -2.75
N GLN A 99 -1.45 18.71 -2.84
CA GLN A 99 -1.31 17.51 -2.02
C GLN A 99 -0.68 16.36 -2.84
N PRO A 100 0.45 15.80 -2.37
CA PRO A 100 1.02 14.60 -2.99
C PRO A 100 0.03 13.43 -2.92
N GLY A 101 -0.08 12.69 -4.03
CA GLY A 101 -1.02 11.58 -4.17
C GLY A 101 -2.45 12.01 -4.54
N ILE A 102 -2.71 13.32 -4.61
CA ILE A 102 -4.00 13.89 -4.98
C ILE A 102 -3.85 14.80 -6.21
N ASP A 103 -2.92 15.73 -6.18
CA ASP A 103 -2.72 16.69 -7.26
C ASP A 103 -1.46 16.37 -8.09
N PHE A 104 -0.48 15.70 -7.49
CA PHE A 104 0.77 15.33 -8.15
C PHE A 104 1.49 14.19 -7.42
N ASP A 105 2.41 13.52 -8.13
CA ASP A 105 3.29 12.54 -7.52
C ASP A 105 4.40 13.19 -6.71
N LEU A 106 4.57 12.75 -5.46
CA LEU A 106 5.70 13.16 -4.65
C LEU A 106 7.01 12.67 -5.30
N VAL A 107 7.89 13.60 -5.66
CA VAL A 107 9.26 13.25 -6.03
C VAL A 107 10.12 13.38 -4.77
N PRO A 108 10.48 12.25 -4.13
CA PRO A 108 11.27 12.27 -2.91
C PRO A 108 12.68 12.79 -3.20
N ASN A 109 13.41 13.16 -2.16
CA ASN A 109 14.81 13.56 -2.27
C ASN A 109 15.63 12.50 -3.01
N THR A 110 16.03 12.81 -4.22
CA THR A 110 16.73 11.90 -5.13
C THR A 110 18.07 12.54 -5.53
N TYR A 111 19.15 11.76 -5.54
CA TYR A 111 20.43 12.16 -6.08
C TYR A 111 20.65 11.57 -7.47
N ILE A 112 21.16 12.39 -8.38
CA ILE A 112 21.63 11.95 -9.70
C ILE A 112 23.10 12.29 -9.89
N HIS A 113 23.73 11.55 -10.80
CA HIS A 113 25.07 11.84 -11.28
C HIS A 113 24.99 12.21 -12.75
N MET A 114 25.34 13.46 -13.08
CA MET A 114 25.48 13.91 -14.44
C MET A 114 26.90 13.58 -14.93
N ALA A 115 26.99 12.85 -16.02
CA ALA A 115 28.27 12.43 -16.60
C ALA A 115 29.09 13.61 -17.13
N PRO A 116 30.41 13.45 -17.32
CA PRO A 116 31.23 14.46 -18.04
C PRO A 116 30.63 14.78 -19.40
N GLY A 117 30.50 16.05 -19.70
CA GLY A 117 29.89 16.57 -20.92
C GLY A 117 28.37 16.67 -20.88
N GLN A 118 27.69 16.11 -19.86
CA GLN A 118 26.26 16.22 -19.72
C GLN A 118 25.87 17.58 -19.19
N SER A 119 25.08 18.34 -19.96
CA SER A 119 24.65 19.71 -19.65
C SER A 119 23.21 19.80 -19.13
N SER A 120 22.45 18.73 -19.17
CA SER A 120 21.06 18.72 -18.67
C SER A 120 20.61 17.34 -18.21
N TYR A 121 19.62 17.34 -17.30
CA TYR A 121 18.89 16.15 -16.85
C TYR A 121 17.42 16.53 -16.66
N THR A 122 16.51 15.76 -17.25
CA THR A 122 15.07 15.99 -17.12
C THR A 122 14.44 14.87 -16.32
N PHE A 123 13.67 15.21 -15.31
CA PHE A 123 12.82 14.29 -14.57
C PHE A 123 11.35 14.66 -14.78
N ARG A 124 10.47 13.70 -14.51
CA ARG A 124 9.03 13.88 -14.67
C ARG A 124 8.36 13.91 -13.31
N VAL A 125 7.38 14.79 -13.19
CA VAL A 125 6.41 14.80 -12.11
C VAL A 125 5.09 14.39 -12.73
N ARG A 126 4.48 13.32 -12.24
CA ARG A 126 3.13 12.97 -12.66
C ARG A 126 2.18 14.00 -12.07
N ILE A 127 1.30 14.54 -12.88
CA ILE A 127 0.17 15.36 -12.47
C ILE A 127 -1.04 14.44 -12.47
N ILE A 128 -1.84 14.52 -11.41
CA ILE A 128 -3.00 13.66 -11.24
C ILE A 128 -4.21 14.47 -11.69
N ASP A 129 -4.89 13.92 -12.67
CA ASP A 129 -6.15 14.44 -13.16
C ASP A 129 -7.24 14.09 -12.15
N ARG A 130 -7.91 15.11 -11.63
CA ARG A 130 -9.00 14.97 -10.67
C ARG A 130 -10.37 15.17 -11.31
N GLY A 131 -10.39 15.53 -12.60
CA GLY A 131 -11.64 15.81 -13.32
C GLY A 131 -12.48 16.93 -12.69
N ILE A 132 -11.87 17.88 -11.98
CA ILE A 132 -12.57 18.93 -11.26
C ILE A 132 -12.19 20.31 -11.77
N ASN A 133 -13.12 21.25 -11.64
CA ASN A 133 -12.83 22.68 -11.82
C ASN A 133 -12.68 23.32 -10.43
N ALA A 134 -11.46 23.65 -10.05
CA ALA A 134 -11.12 24.18 -8.73
C ALA A 134 -10.05 25.26 -8.82
N THR A 135 -9.78 25.93 -7.71
CA THR A 135 -8.64 26.88 -7.62
C THR A 135 -7.33 26.16 -7.84
N PRO A 136 -6.41 26.75 -8.62
CA PRO A 136 -5.07 26.21 -8.80
C PRO A 136 -4.36 25.94 -7.47
N VAL A 137 -3.60 24.86 -7.42
CA VAL A 137 -2.79 24.48 -6.25
C VAL A 137 -1.29 24.46 -6.61
N HIS A 138 -0.43 24.48 -5.59
CA HIS A 138 0.99 24.72 -5.77
C HIS A 138 1.85 23.65 -5.10
N ALA A 139 2.91 23.24 -5.82
CA ALA A 139 4.02 22.46 -5.31
C ALA A 139 5.35 23.23 -5.52
N LEU A 140 6.43 22.74 -4.95
CA LEU A 140 7.75 23.37 -5.09
C LEU A 140 8.77 22.33 -5.57
N ALA A 141 9.27 22.49 -6.80
CA ALA A 141 10.45 21.79 -7.27
C ALA A 141 11.71 22.44 -6.68
N TYR A 142 12.68 21.64 -6.22
CA TYR A 142 13.88 22.18 -5.58
C TYR A 142 15.11 21.32 -5.83
N LEU A 143 16.28 22.01 -5.79
CA LEU A 143 17.59 21.38 -5.82
C LEU A 143 18.26 21.47 -4.45
N TYR A 144 19.13 20.48 -4.14
CA TYR A 144 19.95 20.47 -2.94
C TYR A 144 21.23 19.66 -3.15
N GLY A 145 22.28 19.95 -2.39
CA GLY A 145 23.49 19.13 -2.31
C GLY A 145 24.22 18.93 -3.65
N SER A 146 24.60 19.98 -4.34
CA SER A 146 25.43 19.93 -5.56
C SER A 146 26.91 19.77 -5.21
N TYR A 147 27.67 18.97 -5.99
CA TYR A 147 29.11 18.82 -5.90
C TYR A 147 29.69 18.24 -7.20
N PRO A 148 30.77 18.78 -7.76
CA PRO A 148 31.57 19.95 -7.27
C PRO A 148 30.97 21.33 -7.63
N ASP A 149 29.91 21.37 -8.43
CA ASP A 149 29.35 22.61 -8.92
C ASP A 149 28.53 23.36 -7.85
N SER A 150 28.29 24.63 -8.03
CA SER A 150 27.39 25.42 -7.18
C SER A 150 25.95 25.30 -7.64
N ILE A 151 25.01 25.55 -6.72
CA ILE A 151 23.60 25.60 -7.07
C ILE A 151 23.17 27.03 -7.38
N GLY A 152 22.57 27.22 -8.55
CA GLY A 152 21.99 28.50 -8.99
C GLY A 152 20.51 28.64 -8.56
N THR A 153 19.56 28.56 -9.49
CA THR A 153 18.12 28.54 -9.17
C THR A 153 17.76 27.26 -8.42
N THR A 154 17.45 27.42 -7.13
CA THR A 154 17.24 26.28 -6.22
C THR A 154 15.79 25.83 -6.13
N ASN A 155 14.84 26.73 -6.39
CA ASN A 155 13.41 26.47 -6.20
C ASN A 155 12.62 27.04 -7.37
N SER A 156 11.62 26.29 -7.80
CA SER A 156 10.68 26.71 -8.82
C SER A 156 9.26 26.34 -8.38
N LEU A 157 8.35 27.31 -8.49
CA LEU A 157 6.95 27.09 -8.19
C LEU A 157 6.35 26.22 -9.30
N VAL A 158 5.60 25.21 -8.91
CA VAL A 158 4.76 24.40 -9.80
C VAL A 158 3.31 24.74 -9.51
N THR A 159 2.61 25.31 -10.48
CA THR A 159 1.17 25.59 -10.39
C THR A 159 0.42 24.50 -11.16
N ILE A 160 -0.51 23.83 -10.51
CA ILE A 160 -1.39 22.84 -11.11
C ILE A 160 -2.76 23.46 -11.29
N LEU A 161 -3.24 23.47 -12.51
CA LEU A 161 -4.54 24.04 -12.90
C LEU A 161 -5.57 22.92 -12.92
N HIS A 162 -6.64 23.11 -12.16
CA HIS A 162 -7.82 22.25 -12.14
C HIS A 162 -8.91 22.93 -12.97
N ASP A 163 -8.81 22.89 -14.29
CA ASP A 163 -9.63 23.65 -15.21
C ASP A 163 -10.40 22.80 -16.22
N ASP A 164 -10.42 21.48 -16.02
CA ASP A 164 -11.12 20.58 -16.92
C ASP A 164 -12.64 20.65 -16.77
N PRO A 165 -13.38 20.64 -17.88
CA PRO A 165 -14.78 20.24 -17.83
C PRO A 165 -14.81 18.77 -17.42
N LEU A 166 -15.71 18.40 -16.52
CA LEU A 166 -15.97 17.01 -16.14
C LEU A 166 -15.86 16.12 -17.38
N ASP A 167 -14.89 15.20 -17.40
CA ASP A 167 -14.69 14.31 -18.54
C ASP A 167 -15.99 13.53 -18.76
N ALA A 168 -16.41 13.41 -20.03
CA ALA A 168 -17.57 12.60 -20.39
C ALA A 168 -17.38 11.11 -19.99
N ARG A 169 -16.12 10.67 -19.74
CA ARG A 169 -15.81 9.36 -19.17
C ARG A 169 -16.18 9.25 -17.70
N ASP A 170 -16.05 10.33 -16.93
CA ASP A 170 -16.44 10.38 -15.53
C ASP A 170 -17.96 10.30 -15.40
N ALA A 171 -18.70 10.97 -16.30
CA ALA A 171 -20.16 10.88 -16.36
C ALA A 171 -20.71 9.49 -16.74
N ALA A 172 -19.86 8.60 -17.26
CA ALA A 172 -20.25 7.24 -17.65
C ALA A 172 -19.77 6.17 -16.66
N ASN A 173 -19.12 6.59 -15.57
CA ASN A 173 -18.58 5.66 -14.58
C ASN A 173 -19.67 5.12 -13.65
N PRO A 174 -19.79 3.79 -13.51
CA PRO A 174 -20.74 3.18 -12.59
C PRO A 174 -20.58 3.62 -11.12
N LEU A 175 -19.37 4.01 -10.68
CA LEU A 175 -19.14 4.50 -9.30
C LEU A 175 -19.65 5.93 -9.07
N ASP A 176 -19.78 6.72 -10.14
CA ASP A 176 -20.31 8.10 -10.05
C ASP A 176 -21.83 8.17 -10.18
N VAL A 177 -22.48 7.05 -10.43
CA VAL A 177 -23.93 6.93 -10.39
C VAL A 177 -24.33 6.28 -9.07
N PRO A 178 -24.64 7.07 -8.02
CA PRO A 178 -25.18 6.50 -6.80
C PRO A 178 -26.38 5.64 -7.16
N ASP A 179 -26.55 4.50 -6.53
CA ASP A 179 -27.84 3.81 -6.59
C ASP A 179 -28.92 4.83 -6.16
N PRO A 180 -29.76 5.31 -7.09
CA PRO A 180 -30.71 6.36 -6.78
C PRO A 180 -31.73 5.94 -5.71
N ALA A 181 -31.83 4.66 -5.42
CA ALA A 181 -32.72 4.13 -4.40
C ALA A 181 -32.11 4.11 -3.00
N ASN A 182 -30.80 3.80 -2.86
CA ASN A 182 -30.20 3.48 -1.55
C ASN A 182 -28.84 4.14 -1.27
N GLY A 183 -28.26 4.92 -2.20
CA GLY A 183 -26.94 5.55 -2.00
C GLY A 183 -25.77 4.57 -2.07
N ASN A 184 -25.93 3.41 -2.72
CA ASN A 184 -24.88 2.42 -2.93
C ASN A 184 -24.07 2.77 -4.20
N PRO A 185 -22.82 3.25 -4.07
CA PRO A 185 -22.03 3.72 -5.21
C PRO A 185 -21.46 2.57 -6.07
N ILE A 186 -21.56 1.33 -5.58
CA ILE A 186 -20.99 0.15 -6.25
C ILE A 186 -22.03 -0.79 -6.84
N ALA A 187 -23.32 -0.40 -6.78
CA ALA A 187 -24.41 -1.16 -7.35
C ALA A 187 -24.25 -1.31 -8.87
N GLY A 188 -24.35 -2.54 -9.37
CA GLY A 188 -24.20 -2.83 -10.81
C GLY A 188 -22.78 -2.75 -11.36
N THR A 189 -21.82 -2.49 -10.54
CA THR A 189 -20.41 -2.38 -10.94
C THR A 189 -19.85 -3.72 -11.41
N ARG A 190 -19.09 -3.69 -12.51
CA ARG A 190 -18.34 -4.84 -13.01
C ARG A 190 -16.98 -4.90 -12.35
N PHE A 191 -16.77 -5.84 -11.45
CA PHE A 191 -15.50 -6.03 -10.76
C PHE A 191 -14.49 -6.81 -11.60
N TYR A 192 -13.21 -6.48 -11.41
CA TYR A 192 -12.08 -7.21 -11.96
C TYR A 192 -11.98 -8.60 -11.32
N VAL A 193 -11.84 -9.63 -12.16
CA VAL A 193 -11.55 -11.00 -11.73
C VAL A 193 -10.12 -11.34 -12.13
N ASP A 194 -9.25 -11.56 -11.15
CA ASP A 194 -7.82 -11.76 -11.39
C ASP A 194 -7.52 -13.17 -11.97
N PRO A 195 -7.14 -13.27 -13.25
CA PRO A 195 -6.82 -14.55 -13.90
C PRO A 195 -5.51 -15.17 -13.39
N TYR A 196 -4.74 -14.42 -12.59
CA TYR A 196 -3.48 -14.86 -11.97
C TYR A 196 -3.61 -14.98 -10.46
N SER A 197 -4.82 -14.96 -9.92
CA SER A 197 -5.06 -15.18 -8.50
C SER A 197 -4.45 -16.51 -8.04
N ALA A 198 -4.14 -16.62 -6.75
CA ALA A 198 -3.57 -17.84 -6.20
C ALA A 198 -4.49 -19.07 -6.43
N SER A 199 -5.81 -18.87 -6.44
CA SER A 199 -6.80 -19.90 -6.79
C SER A 199 -6.73 -20.28 -8.26
N ALA A 200 -6.57 -19.33 -9.18
CA ALA A 200 -6.42 -19.59 -10.62
C ALA A 200 -5.15 -20.39 -10.94
N GLU A 201 -4.02 -19.98 -10.38
CA GLU A 201 -2.76 -20.70 -10.54
C GLU A 201 -2.82 -22.12 -9.92
N ALA A 202 -3.41 -22.25 -8.74
CA ALA A 202 -3.58 -23.58 -8.12
C ALA A 202 -4.51 -24.48 -8.94
N ALA A 203 -5.61 -23.95 -9.49
CA ALA A 203 -6.50 -24.68 -10.39
C ALA A 203 -5.76 -25.17 -11.65
N LYS A 204 -4.96 -24.31 -12.28
CA LYS A 204 -4.12 -24.63 -13.44
C LYS A 204 -3.14 -25.76 -13.12
N HIS A 205 -2.46 -25.70 -12.00
CA HIS A 205 -1.53 -26.74 -11.56
C HIS A 205 -2.22 -28.09 -11.26
N ALA A 206 -3.42 -28.06 -10.66
CA ALA A 206 -4.16 -29.25 -10.30
C ALA A 206 -4.87 -29.92 -11.50
N ARG A 207 -5.08 -29.23 -12.62
CA ARG A 207 -5.94 -29.65 -13.75
C ARG A 207 -5.68 -31.08 -14.23
N LYS A 208 -4.42 -31.50 -14.33
CA LYS A 208 -4.07 -32.84 -14.85
C LYS A 208 -4.10 -33.92 -13.77
N SER A 209 -3.66 -33.62 -12.55
CA SER A 209 -3.47 -34.61 -11.47
C SER A 209 -4.69 -34.76 -10.56
N LYS A 210 -5.44 -33.67 -10.39
CA LYS A 210 -6.59 -33.57 -9.47
C LYS A 210 -7.74 -32.76 -10.10
N PRO A 211 -8.38 -33.23 -11.18
CA PRO A 211 -9.35 -32.43 -11.94
C PRO A 211 -10.55 -31.96 -11.13
N LYS A 212 -11.01 -32.73 -10.14
CA LYS A 212 -12.11 -32.32 -9.26
C LYS A 212 -11.71 -31.17 -8.34
N GLU A 213 -10.48 -31.19 -7.80
CA GLU A 213 -9.93 -30.09 -6.99
C GLU A 213 -9.73 -28.83 -7.85
N ALA A 214 -9.24 -29.01 -9.07
CA ALA A 214 -9.08 -27.93 -10.03
C ALA A 214 -10.40 -27.23 -10.37
N GLY A 215 -11.50 -27.98 -10.52
CA GLY A 215 -12.85 -27.41 -10.70
C GLY A 215 -13.26 -26.52 -9.53
N LEU A 216 -13.14 -27.02 -8.30
CA LEU A 216 -13.47 -26.26 -7.08
C LEU A 216 -12.60 -25.00 -6.92
N LEU A 217 -11.32 -25.06 -7.27
CA LEU A 217 -10.44 -23.89 -7.26
C LEU A 217 -10.78 -22.90 -8.38
N SER A 218 -11.26 -23.39 -9.52
CA SER A 218 -11.75 -22.53 -10.60
C SER A 218 -13.03 -21.79 -10.25
N ASP A 219 -13.89 -22.38 -9.42
CA ASP A 219 -15.09 -21.70 -8.91
C ASP A 219 -14.68 -20.46 -8.08
N ILE A 220 -13.66 -20.56 -7.23
CA ILE A 220 -13.11 -19.41 -6.51
C ILE A 220 -12.44 -18.41 -7.45
N ALA A 221 -11.67 -18.91 -8.41
CA ALA A 221 -10.92 -18.07 -9.35
C ALA A 221 -11.81 -17.28 -10.32
N GLY A 222 -13.06 -17.71 -10.51
CA GLY A 222 -14.07 -17.03 -11.33
C GLY A 222 -14.73 -15.83 -10.64
N GLU A 223 -14.47 -15.61 -9.36
CA GLU A 223 -15.09 -14.55 -8.58
C GLU A 223 -14.11 -13.43 -8.27
N PRO A 224 -14.62 -12.18 -8.15
CA PRO A 224 -13.76 -11.05 -7.80
C PRO A 224 -13.24 -11.14 -6.38
N GLY A 225 -11.97 -10.78 -6.18
CA GLY A 225 -11.32 -10.73 -4.88
C GLY A 225 -10.45 -9.48 -4.75
N ALA A 226 -10.16 -9.07 -3.52
CA ALA A 226 -9.32 -7.90 -3.31
C ALA A 226 -7.84 -8.22 -3.43
N HIS A 227 -7.11 -7.37 -4.16
CA HIS A 227 -5.64 -7.39 -4.12
C HIS A 227 -5.16 -6.64 -2.89
N ARG A 228 -4.19 -7.23 -2.15
CA ARG A 228 -3.75 -6.69 -0.86
C ARG A 228 -2.33 -6.15 -0.91
N PHE A 229 -2.19 -4.91 -0.47
CA PHE A 229 -0.90 -4.27 -0.28
C PHE A 229 -0.50 -4.25 1.20
N TYR A 230 0.80 -4.47 1.45
CA TYR A 230 1.37 -4.48 2.79
C TYR A 230 2.53 -3.50 2.86
N MET A 231 2.48 -2.53 3.76
CA MET A 231 3.55 -1.55 3.98
C MET A 231 4.94 -2.19 4.17
N TRP A 232 4.98 -3.40 4.71
CA TRP A 232 6.21 -4.12 5.06
C TRP A 232 6.94 -4.72 3.86
N ASN A 233 6.23 -4.99 2.77
CA ASN A 233 6.73 -5.75 1.62
C ASN A 233 7.00 -4.90 0.38
N MET A 234 6.59 -3.64 0.36
CA MET A 234 6.57 -2.81 -0.85
C MET A 234 7.79 -1.92 -1.05
N GLY A 235 8.79 -1.95 -0.20
CA GLY A 235 9.98 -1.10 -0.39
C GLY A 235 9.66 0.39 -0.52
N SER A 236 10.38 1.11 -1.38
CA SER A 236 10.25 2.57 -1.52
C SER A 236 9.39 3.05 -2.69
N ASN A 237 9.01 2.17 -3.62
CA ASN A 237 8.20 2.52 -4.81
C ASN A 237 6.80 1.93 -4.73
N VAL A 238 6.05 2.31 -3.71
CA VAL A 238 4.69 1.83 -3.50
C VAL A 238 3.77 2.29 -4.62
N ALA A 239 3.79 3.58 -4.96
CA ALA A 239 2.96 4.16 -6.00
C ALA A 239 3.16 3.47 -7.36
N GLY A 240 4.42 3.24 -7.76
CA GLY A 240 4.71 2.54 -9.01
C GLY A 240 4.22 1.08 -9.02
N GLN A 241 4.22 0.41 -7.87
CA GLN A 241 3.71 -0.98 -7.79
C GLN A 241 2.19 -1.03 -7.87
N VAL A 242 1.50 -0.09 -7.22
CA VAL A 242 0.04 0.03 -7.30
C VAL A 242 -0.39 0.37 -8.73
N ALA A 243 0.21 1.40 -9.34
CA ALA A 243 -0.08 1.81 -10.71
C ALA A 243 0.17 0.67 -11.72
N HIS A 244 1.28 -0.05 -11.58
CA HIS A 244 1.57 -1.20 -12.46
C HIS A 244 0.54 -2.33 -12.34
N TYR A 245 0.08 -2.61 -11.12
CA TYR A 245 -0.98 -3.59 -10.91
C TYR A 245 -2.27 -3.16 -11.58
N LEU A 246 -2.71 -1.93 -11.37
CA LEU A 246 -3.94 -1.37 -11.94
C LEU A 246 -3.88 -1.27 -13.47
N GLU A 247 -2.78 -0.82 -14.04
CA GLU A 247 -2.54 -0.84 -15.49
C GLU A 247 -2.72 -2.25 -16.05
N GLY A 248 -2.18 -3.26 -15.37
CA GLY A 248 -2.37 -4.67 -15.74
C GLY A 248 -3.84 -5.11 -15.70
N THR A 249 -4.61 -4.66 -14.72
CA THR A 249 -6.05 -4.99 -14.62
C THR A 249 -6.85 -4.37 -15.77
N GLN A 250 -6.60 -3.11 -16.09
CA GLN A 250 -7.27 -2.41 -17.20
C GLN A 250 -6.89 -2.98 -18.57
N HIS A 251 -5.66 -3.44 -18.72
CA HIS A 251 -5.25 -4.17 -19.94
C HIS A 251 -6.04 -5.47 -20.13
N GLN A 252 -6.34 -6.19 -19.06
CA GLN A 252 -7.01 -7.49 -19.11
C GLN A 252 -8.53 -7.36 -19.17
N GLN A 253 -9.09 -6.43 -18.42
CA GLN A 253 -10.53 -6.20 -18.31
C GLN A 253 -10.82 -4.70 -18.28
N PRO A 254 -10.76 -4.02 -19.45
CA PRO A 254 -10.95 -2.58 -19.53
C PRO A 254 -12.27 -2.11 -18.90
N GLY A 255 -12.24 -1.05 -18.11
CA GLY A 255 -13.40 -0.47 -17.43
C GLY A 255 -13.96 -1.32 -16.30
N SER A 256 -13.17 -2.25 -15.74
CA SER A 256 -13.53 -2.95 -14.51
C SER A 256 -13.07 -2.17 -13.29
N THR A 257 -13.88 -2.20 -12.25
CA THR A 257 -13.52 -1.69 -10.93
C THR A 257 -12.68 -2.71 -10.16
N VAL A 258 -11.62 -2.26 -9.52
CA VAL A 258 -10.68 -3.12 -8.80
C VAL A 258 -10.93 -3.05 -7.30
N MET A 259 -11.00 -4.20 -6.65
CA MET A 259 -11.00 -4.27 -5.19
C MET A 259 -9.57 -4.28 -4.67
N LEU A 260 -9.22 -3.29 -3.84
CA LEU A 260 -7.94 -3.22 -3.14
C LEU A 260 -8.14 -3.33 -1.64
N SER A 261 -7.12 -3.79 -0.94
CA SER A 261 -7.12 -3.82 0.51
C SER A 261 -5.73 -3.55 1.08
N THR A 262 -5.67 -3.05 2.32
CA THR A 262 -4.45 -2.95 3.10
C THR A 262 -4.52 -3.72 4.41
N TYR A 263 -3.36 -4.12 4.91
CA TYR A 263 -3.19 -4.78 6.19
C TYR A 263 -1.81 -4.41 6.74
N SER A 264 -1.67 -3.25 7.33
CA SER A 264 -0.39 -2.67 7.72
C SER A 264 -0.34 -2.17 9.16
N LEU A 265 -1.48 -1.95 9.78
CA LEU A 265 -1.58 -1.42 11.15
C LEU A 265 -1.68 -2.50 12.23
N VAL A 266 -1.86 -3.78 11.85
CA VAL A 266 -1.97 -4.88 12.80
C VAL A 266 -0.73 -5.76 12.76
N HIS A 267 0.05 -5.80 13.84
CA HIS A 267 1.20 -6.69 13.98
C HIS A 267 1.54 -6.92 15.46
N GLY A 268 2.07 -8.11 15.75
CA GLY A 268 2.40 -8.54 17.10
C GLY A 268 1.19 -8.99 17.92
N LYS A 269 1.41 -9.26 19.21
CA LYS A 269 0.36 -9.66 20.16
C LYS A 269 -0.52 -8.44 20.45
N CYS A 270 -1.79 -8.45 20.08
CA CYS A 270 -2.65 -7.26 20.00
C CYS A 270 -2.18 -6.24 18.95
N GLY A 271 -1.22 -6.61 18.13
CA GLY A 271 -0.98 -6.11 16.81
C GLY A 271 -0.48 -4.70 16.67
N TYR A 272 0.12 -4.04 17.70
CA TYR A 272 0.51 -2.67 17.37
C TYR A 272 1.58 -2.06 18.30
N THR A 273 2.59 -1.47 17.68
CA THR A 273 3.48 -0.53 18.36
C THR A 273 3.23 0.86 17.77
N ALA A 274 2.28 1.60 18.34
CA ALA A 274 2.01 2.97 17.96
C ALA A 274 3.20 3.86 18.35
N THR A 275 3.92 4.36 17.35
CA THR A 275 4.94 5.38 17.52
C THR A 275 4.81 6.43 16.43
N PRO A 276 5.23 7.68 16.66
CA PRO A 276 5.22 8.72 15.63
C PRO A 276 5.98 8.31 14.35
N ALA A 277 7.04 7.51 14.49
CA ALA A 277 7.81 7.02 13.35
C ALA A 277 7.02 6.01 12.51
N ILE A 278 6.25 5.13 13.13
CA ILE A 278 5.38 4.19 12.44
C ILE A 278 4.22 4.93 11.78
N GLN A 279 3.61 5.89 12.47
CA GLN A 279 2.58 6.75 11.91
C GLN A 279 3.10 7.47 10.64
N THR A 280 4.24 8.14 10.71
CA THR A 280 4.84 8.80 9.53
C THR A 280 5.09 7.82 8.38
N ARG A 281 5.54 6.60 8.69
CA ARG A 281 5.74 5.57 7.68
C ARG A 281 4.42 5.12 7.05
N TYR A 282 3.39 4.97 7.86
CA TYR A 282 2.06 4.60 7.38
C TYR A 282 1.43 5.71 6.52
N ASP A 283 1.51 6.96 6.97
CA ASP A 283 1.01 8.11 6.23
C ASP A 283 1.68 8.22 4.85
N ASN A 284 3.00 8.02 4.80
CA ASN A 284 3.74 7.96 3.53
C ASN A 284 3.34 6.76 2.65
N PHE A 285 3.08 5.60 3.26
CA PHE A 285 2.65 4.42 2.54
C PHE A 285 1.28 4.63 1.90
N ILE A 286 0.29 5.09 2.65
CA ILE A 286 -1.07 5.27 2.15
C ILE A 286 -1.17 6.40 1.13
N SER A 287 -0.37 7.47 1.28
CA SER A 287 -0.26 8.52 0.28
C SER A 287 0.27 7.98 -1.05
N GLN A 288 1.27 7.09 -1.02
CA GLN A 288 1.78 6.46 -2.23
C GLN A 288 0.79 5.44 -2.82
N VAL A 289 -0.01 4.78 -1.99
CA VAL A 289 -1.09 3.90 -2.48
C VAL A 289 -2.12 4.73 -3.25
N ALA A 290 -2.62 5.81 -2.67
CA ALA A 290 -3.54 6.73 -3.33
C ALA A 290 -2.95 7.30 -4.63
N GLN A 291 -1.71 7.74 -4.58
CA GLN A 291 -0.95 8.17 -5.75
C GLN A 291 -0.90 7.10 -6.87
N GLY A 292 -0.70 5.84 -6.51
CA GLY A 292 -0.63 4.75 -7.47
C GLY A 292 -1.98 4.36 -8.06
N ILE A 293 -3.08 4.66 -7.37
CA ILE A 293 -4.44 4.45 -7.87
C ILE A 293 -4.70 5.37 -9.07
N GLY A 294 -4.30 6.65 -8.99
CA GLY A 294 -4.55 7.59 -10.07
C GLY A 294 -6.04 7.70 -10.36
N ASN A 295 -6.45 7.60 -11.61
CA ASN A 295 -7.85 7.70 -12.06
C ASN A 295 -8.53 6.32 -12.21
N ASP A 296 -8.00 5.27 -11.61
CA ASP A 296 -8.60 3.95 -11.67
C ASP A 296 -9.75 3.80 -10.66
N HIS A 297 -10.83 3.12 -11.06
CA HIS A 297 -11.98 2.86 -10.19
C HIS A 297 -11.66 1.78 -9.17
N VAL A 298 -11.71 2.14 -7.90
CA VAL A 298 -11.29 1.28 -6.80
C VAL A 298 -12.33 1.24 -5.68
N VAL A 299 -12.68 0.02 -5.25
CA VAL A 299 -13.29 -0.21 -3.94
C VAL A 299 -12.20 -0.60 -2.97
N PHE A 300 -12.00 0.20 -1.94
CA PHE A 300 -10.87 0.09 -1.03
C PHE A 300 -11.29 -0.41 0.36
N PHE A 301 -10.83 -1.59 0.74
CA PHE A 301 -11.00 -2.15 2.08
C PHE A 301 -9.83 -1.74 2.97
N LEU A 302 -10.04 -0.67 3.75
CA LEU A 302 -8.99 0.00 4.51
C LEU A 302 -8.67 -0.75 5.80
N GLU A 303 -7.45 -1.28 5.88
CA GLU A 303 -6.82 -1.82 7.08
C GLU A 303 -7.62 -2.90 7.80
N LEU A 304 -7.67 -4.09 7.18
CA LEU A 304 -8.30 -5.26 7.79
C LEU A 304 -7.77 -5.49 9.21
N ASP A 305 -8.64 -5.88 10.11
CA ASP A 305 -8.40 -6.13 11.54
C ASP A 305 -8.00 -4.89 12.36
N SER A 306 -7.97 -3.70 11.77
CA SER A 306 -7.51 -2.49 12.46
C SER A 306 -8.39 -2.09 13.64
N LEU A 307 -9.71 -2.20 13.51
CA LEU A 307 -10.65 -1.81 14.55
C LEU A 307 -11.23 -3.00 15.33
N ILE A 308 -11.24 -4.21 14.79
CA ILE A 308 -11.56 -5.42 15.58
C ILE A 308 -10.52 -5.65 16.69
N THR A 309 -9.28 -5.22 16.50
CA THR A 309 -8.19 -5.27 17.49
C THR A 309 -8.13 -4.05 18.41
N ALA A 310 -8.95 -3.03 18.19
CA ALA A 310 -8.99 -1.81 19.01
C ALA A 310 -9.16 -2.06 20.53
N PRO A 311 -9.89 -3.07 21.00
CA PRO A 311 -9.96 -3.40 22.44
C PRO A 311 -8.62 -3.73 23.09
N CYS A 312 -7.60 -4.08 22.33
CA CYS A 312 -6.25 -4.35 22.79
C CYS A 312 -5.39 -3.10 23.03
N LEU A 313 -5.80 -1.96 22.44
CA LEU A 313 -5.03 -0.72 22.46
C LEU A 313 -5.31 0.06 23.74
N ASN A 314 -4.27 0.69 24.29
CA ASN A 314 -4.47 1.71 25.29
C ASN A 314 -4.98 3.03 24.65
N ARG A 315 -5.33 4.02 25.47
CA ARG A 315 -5.92 5.28 24.99
C ARG A 315 -5.01 6.05 24.00
N GLU A 316 -3.72 6.07 24.24
CA GLU A 316 -2.74 6.75 23.39
C GLU A 316 -2.58 6.02 22.04
N GLN A 317 -2.44 4.71 22.10
CA GLN A 317 -2.37 3.86 20.90
C GLN A 317 -3.63 3.95 20.04
N LEU A 318 -4.80 3.98 20.67
CA LEU A 318 -6.06 4.14 19.95
C LEU A 318 -6.14 5.52 19.30
N ALA A 319 -5.70 6.58 19.95
CA ALA A 319 -5.68 7.92 19.38
C ALA A 319 -4.76 8.02 18.15
N ILE A 320 -3.62 7.33 18.14
CA ILE A 320 -2.73 7.25 16.99
C ILE A 320 -3.41 6.45 15.86
N ARG A 321 -4.01 5.29 16.17
CA ARG A 321 -4.77 4.49 15.20
C ARG A 321 -5.90 5.29 14.53
N ASP A 322 -6.65 6.03 15.34
CA ASP A 322 -7.72 6.91 14.85
C ASP A 322 -7.17 8.01 13.92
N ALA A 323 -5.99 8.56 14.23
CA ALA A 323 -5.34 9.57 13.39
C ALA A 323 -4.85 8.97 12.05
N GLU A 324 -4.24 7.79 12.08
CA GLU A 324 -3.79 7.06 10.89
C GLU A 324 -4.96 6.74 9.95
N LEU A 325 -6.06 6.23 10.49
CA LEU A 325 -7.23 5.89 9.68
C LEU A 325 -7.94 7.13 9.11
N LYS A 326 -8.07 8.21 9.89
CA LYS A 326 -8.60 9.49 9.38
C LYS A 326 -7.75 10.05 8.25
N TYR A 327 -6.44 9.98 8.40
CA TYR A 327 -5.53 10.42 7.35
C TYR A 327 -5.72 9.58 6.09
N ALA A 328 -5.75 8.26 6.23
CA ALA A 328 -5.95 7.34 5.11
C ALA A 328 -7.28 7.61 4.37
N ILE A 329 -8.38 7.79 5.09
CA ILE A 329 -9.67 8.15 4.50
C ILE A 329 -9.54 9.47 3.74
N SER A 330 -8.97 10.50 4.35
CA SER A 330 -8.88 11.82 3.73
C SER A 330 -8.04 11.84 2.45
N VAL A 331 -7.07 10.93 2.34
CA VAL A 331 -6.20 10.83 1.16
C VAL A 331 -6.85 9.98 0.06
N LEU A 332 -7.52 8.89 0.44
CA LEU A 332 -8.17 7.98 -0.52
C LEU A 332 -9.47 8.56 -1.08
N GLU A 333 -10.34 9.10 -0.22
CA GLU A 333 -11.63 9.70 -0.62
C GLU A 333 -11.49 11.09 -1.28
N ALA A 334 -10.26 11.62 -1.37
CA ALA A 334 -10.01 12.81 -2.18
C ALA A 334 -10.12 12.52 -3.68
N ASP A 335 -10.02 11.24 -4.07
CA ASP A 335 -10.23 10.77 -5.42
C ASP A 335 -11.69 10.29 -5.56
N PRO A 336 -12.50 10.89 -6.45
CA PRO A 336 -13.90 10.50 -6.64
C PRO A 336 -14.08 9.09 -7.21
N HIS A 337 -13.02 8.47 -7.74
CA HIS A 337 -13.04 7.10 -8.26
C HIS A 337 -12.75 6.04 -7.18
N VAL A 338 -12.50 6.46 -5.94
CA VAL A 338 -12.18 5.56 -4.83
C VAL A 338 -13.34 5.58 -3.82
N VAL A 339 -13.85 4.39 -3.51
CA VAL A 339 -14.87 4.18 -2.48
C VAL A 339 -14.25 3.42 -1.32
N VAL A 340 -14.22 4.00 -0.14
CA VAL A 340 -13.52 3.44 1.04
C VAL A 340 -14.50 2.84 2.04
N TYR A 341 -14.18 1.63 2.49
CA TYR A 341 -14.83 0.98 3.63
C TYR A 341 -13.79 0.66 4.71
N LEU A 342 -14.08 1.03 5.96
CA LEU A 342 -13.23 0.76 7.13
C LEU A 342 -13.50 -0.60 7.76
N ASP A 343 -12.53 -1.14 8.48
CA ASP A 343 -12.75 -2.33 9.33
C ASP A 343 -13.82 -2.07 10.40
N GLY A 344 -14.94 -2.74 10.27
CA GLY A 344 -16.06 -2.74 11.24
C GLY A 344 -16.04 -3.95 12.17
N GLY A 345 -15.02 -4.79 12.10
CA GLY A 345 -14.88 -5.98 12.94
C GLY A 345 -15.83 -7.13 12.57
N ALA A 346 -16.38 -7.79 13.58
CA ALA A 346 -17.31 -8.90 13.45
C ALA A 346 -18.23 -9.01 14.66
N ALA A 347 -19.40 -9.58 14.47
CA ALA A 347 -20.46 -9.67 15.48
C ALA A 347 -20.05 -10.47 16.75
N ASP A 348 -19.12 -11.40 16.61
CA ASP A 348 -18.61 -12.21 17.72
C ASP A 348 -17.44 -11.56 18.50
N ALA A 349 -16.97 -10.40 18.04
CA ALA A 349 -15.80 -9.70 18.64
C ALA A 349 -16.19 -8.60 19.63
N ALA A 350 -17.16 -7.76 19.29
CA ALA A 350 -17.60 -6.64 20.10
C ALA A 350 -19.09 -6.35 19.91
N SER A 351 -19.73 -5.65 20.85
CA SER A 351 -21.10 -5.18 20.63
C SER A 351 -21.16 -4.08 19.58
N ALA A 352 -22.24 -4.01 18.80
CA ALA A 352 -22.46 -3.00 17.76
C ALA A 352 -22.23 -1.56 18.26
N LYS A 353 -22.73 -1.22 19.45
CA LYS A 353 -22.52 0.09 20.07
C LYS A 353 -21.03 0.40 20.30
N ARG A 354 -20.25 -0.59 20.74
CA ARG A 354 -18.81 -0.42 20.99
C ARG A 354 -18.07 -0.22 19.70
N GLN A 355 -18.36 -1.05 18.71
CA GLN A 355 -17.74 -0.99 17.39
C GLN A 355 -18.08 0.31 16.67
N ALA A 356 -19.32 0.78 16.73
CA ALA A 356 -19.71 2.11 16.23
C ALA A 356 -18.91 3.24 16.91
N GLY A 357 -18.53 3.07 18.18
CA GLY A 357 -17.64 4.02 18.88
C GLY A 357 -16.24 4.06 18.27
N TYR A 358 -15.64 2.92 17.93
CA TYR A 358 -14.34 2.84 17.26
C TYR A 358 -14.39 3.41 15.84
N LEU A 359 -15.39 3.04 15.06
CA LEU A 359 -15.61 3.57 13.70
C LEU A 359 -15.77 5.10 13.71
N ARG A 360 -16.52 5.65 14.65
CA ARG A 360 -16.65 7.11 14.81
C ARG A 360 -15.31 7.75 15.17
N GLY A 361 -14.54 7.15 16.08
CA GLY A 361 -13.19 7.58 16.44
C GLY A 361 -12.25 7.62 15.24
N ALA A 362 -12.33 6.61 14.39
CA ALA A 362 -11.53 6.47 13.17
C ALA A 362 -12.01 7.36 12.00
N GLY A 363 -13.14 8.08 12.13
CA GLY A 363 -13.59 9.03 11.12
C GLY A 363 -14.40 8.41 9.99
N VAL A 364 -15.17 7.34 10.25
CA VAL A 364 -16.00 6.64 9.25
C VAL A 364 -16.98 7.55 8.48
N SER A 365 -17.35 8.70 9.03
CA SER A 365 -18.20 9.68 8.32
C SER A 365 -17.54 10.35 7.11
N GLY A 366 -16.24 10.17 6.92
CA GLY A 366 -15.51 10.62 5.73
C GLY A 366 -15.28 9.51 4.72
N ALA A 367 -15.83 8.32 4.94
CA ALA A 367 -15.79 7.18 4.04
C ALA A 367 -17.23 6.79 3.65
N GLN A 368 -17.39 5.93 2.65
CA GLN A 368 -18.70 5.36 2.30
C GLN A 368 -19.28 4.59 3.50
N GLY A 369 -18.44 3.86 4.21
CA GLY A 369 -18.90 3.10 5.34
C GLY A 369 -17.86 2.15 5.92
N PHE A 370 -18.29 0.94 6.24
CA PHE A 370 -17.44 -0.06 6.90
C PHE A 370 -17.67 -1.47 6.35
N PHE A 371 -16.70 -2.36 6.56
CA PHE A 371 -16.83 -3.77 6.21
C PHE A 371 -16.78 -4.66 7.46
N LEU A 372 -17.39 -5.83 7.36
CA LEU A 372 -17.52 -6.78 8.47
C LEU A 372 -16.95 -8.14 8.11
N ASN A 373 -16.61 -8.93 9.12
CA ASN A 373 -16.29 -10.35 9.02
C ASN A 373 -15.04 -10.66 8.17
N SER A 374 -14.05 -9.76 8.15
CA SER A 374 -12.88 -9.89 7.27
C SER A 374 -12.07 -11.15 7.52
N THR A 375 -11.92 -11.56 8.79
CA THR A 375 -11.10 -12.70 9.22
C THR A 375 -11.88 -13.69 10.11
N HIS A 376 -13.20 -13.54 10.17
CA HIS A 376 -14.09 -14.35 10.97
C HIS A 376 -15.00 -15.21 10.09
N PHE A 377 -15.77 -16.11 10.73
CA PHE A 377 -16.61 -17.10 10.06
C PHE A 377 -18.07 -16.98 10.47
N ASP A 378 -18.50 -15.82 11.01
CA ASP A 378 -19.84 -15.69 11.53
C ASP A 378 -20.89 -15.72 10.42
N TRP A 379 -22.11 -16.13 10.77
CA TRP A 379 -23.20 -16.29 9.82
C TRP A 379 -23.50 -14.98 9.08
N SER A 380 -23.77 -15.07 7.79
CA SER A 380 -24.12 -13.88 6.97
C SER A 380 -25.27 -13.10 7.58
N THR A 381 -26.33 -13.78 8.07
CA THR A 381 -27.47 -13.12 8.73
C THR A 381 -27.07 -12.42 10.04
N THR A 382 -26.12 -12.98 10.79
CA THR A 382 -25.62 -12.35 12.02
C THR A 382 -24.86 -11.08 11.72
N GLU A 383 -23.96 -11.13 10.72
CA GLU A 383 -23.18 -9.95 10.31
C GLU A 383 -24.04 -8.87 9.68
N LEU A 384 -25.03 -9.22 8.87
CA LEU A 384 -26.01 -8.28 8.31
C LEU A 384 -26.78 -7.56 9.41
N HIS A 385 -27.28 -8.31 10.42
CA HIS A 385 -27.99 -7.71 11.55
C HIS A 385 -27.06 -6.79 12.38
N TYR A 386 -25.86 -7.24 12.64
CA TYR A 386 -24.83 -6.47 13.34
C TYR A 386 -24.45 -5.18 12.59
N GLY A 387 -24.28 -5.28 11.26
CA GLY A 387 -24.01 -4.14 10.40
C GLY A 387 -25.12 -3.09 10.46
N GLN A 388 -26.37 -3.53 10.42
CA GLN A 388 -27.52 -2.62 10.54
C GLN A 388 -27.58 -1.93 11.92
N GLU A 389 -27.26 -2.63 13.01
CA GLU A 389 -27.18 -2.00 14.35
C GLU A 389 -26.08 -0.94 14.42
N ILE A 390 -24.92 -1.21 13.80
CA ILE A 390 -23.82 -0.25 13.70
C ILE A 390 -24.25 0.94 12.83
N SER A 391 -24.76 0.68 11.62
CA SER A 391 -25.24 1.71 10.69
C SER A 391 -26.24 2.65 11.36
N SER A 392 -27.27 2.10 12.01
CA SER A 392 -28.26 2.86 12.74
C SER A 392 -27.66 3.75 13.84
N THR A 393 -26.61 3.26 14.53
CA THR A 393 -25.89 4.00 15.56
C THR A 393 -25.04 5.13 14.97
N LEU A 394 -24.59 4.98 13.72
CA LEU A 394 -23.77 5.95 12.96
C LEU A 394 -24.58 6.90 12.10
N GLY A 395 -25.91 6.75 12.04
CA GLY A 395 -26.79 7.62 11.28
C GLY A 395 -26.95 7.24 9.81
N GLY A 396 -26.82 5.94 9.49
CA GLY A 396 -27.02 5.39 8.14
C GLY A 396 -25.71 5.17 7.37
N ALA A 397 -24.59 4.95 8.05
CA ALA A 397 -23.34 4.57 7.38
C ALA A 397 -23.51 3.20 6.68
N HIS A 398 -23.13 3.12 5.43
CA HIS A 398 -23.24 1.90 4.64
C HIS A 398 -22.26 0.81 5.09
N PHE A 399 -22.51 -0.43 4.68
CA PHE A 399 -21.62 -1.52 5.04
C PHE A 399 -21.58 -2.67 4.02
N ILE A 400 -20.47 -3.41 4.07
CA ILE A 400 -20.21 -4.61 3.28
C ILE A 400 -19.90 -5.77 4.22
N VAL A 401 -20.28 -6.98 3.83
CA VAL A 401 -19.97 -8.21 4.60
C VAL A 401 -19.06 -9.12 3.77
N ASN A 402 -17.94 -9.55 4.38
CA ASN A 402 -17.13 -10.63 3.82
C ASN A 402 -17.82 -11.98 4.02
N THR A 403 -18.04 -12.68 2.93
CA THR A 403 -18.70 -14.00 2.91
C THR A 403 -17.79 -15.11 2.39
N GLY A 404 -16.51 -14.83 2.18
CA GLY A 404 -15.56 -15.75 1.54
C GLY A 404 -15.39 -17.10 2.27
N GLU A 405 -15.67 -17.15 3.58
CA GLU A 405 -15.45 -18.37 4.38
C GLU A 405 -16.58 -18.70 5.36
N ASN A 406 -17.70 -17.95 5.32
CA ASN A 406 -18.72 -17.98 6.35
C ASN A 406 -20.02 -18.74 5.98
N GLY A 407 -20.11 -19.37 4.80
CA GLY A 407 -21.35 -20.00 4.31
C GLY A 407 -21.95 -21.03 5.26
N ARG A 408 -21.14 -21.66 6.11
CA ARG A 408 -21.57 -22.61 7.15
C ARG A 408 -21.45 -22.08 8.58
N GLY A 409 -21.28 -20.77 8.72
CA GLY A 409 -21.10 -20.12 10.00
C GLY A 409 -19.85 -20.58 10.78
N PRO A 410 -19.65 -20.18 12.03
CA PRO A 410 -18.50 -20.56 12.83
C PRO A 410 -18.53 -22.04 13.22
N LEU A 411 -17.34 -22.63 13.39
CA LEU A 411 -17.23 -24.01 13.90
C LEU A 411 -17.88 -24.16 15.28
N ARG A 412 -17.61 -23.17 16.13
CA ARG A 412 -18.25 -22.96 17.43
C ARG A 412 -18.33 -21.46 17.69
N PRO A 413 -19.34 -20.96 18.40
CA PRO A 413 -19.38 -19.57 18.78
C PRO A 413 -18.10 -19.19 19.54
N ARG A 414 -17.38 -18.17 19.05
CA ARG A 414 -16.09 -17.74 19.60
C ARG A 414 -16.17 -17.37 21.09
N ASN A 415 -17.25 -16.74 21.51
CA ASN A 415 -17.48 -16.36 22.90
C ASN A 415 -17.64 -17.55 23.88
N ARG A 416 -17.73 -18.78 23.36
CA ARG A 416 -17.85 -20.03 24.15
C ARG A 416 -16.53 -20.80 24.22
N VAL A 417 -15.44 -20.30 23.64
CA VAL A 417 -14.14 -20.95 23.65
C VAL A 417 -13.12 -20.10 24.40
N LYS A 418 -12.14 -20.75 25.04
CA LYS A 418 -11.17 -20.04 25.89
C LYS A 418 -10.25 -19.09 25.11
N SER A 419 -9.74 -19.55 23.95
CA SER A 419 -8.79 -18.77 23.14
C SER A 419 -9.44 -18.10 21.93
N GLY A 420 -10.55 -18.64 21.45
CA GLY A 420 -11.17 -18.27 20.19
C GLY A 420 -10.38 -18.73 18.94
N ASN A 421 -9.13 -19.12 19.10
CA ASN A 421 -8.23 -19.41 17.98
C ASN A 421 -8.64 -20.68 17.22
N GLU A 422 -9.16 -21.70 17.90
CA GLU A 422 -9.64 -22.94 17.29
C GLU A 422 -10.86 -22.76 16.38
N VAL A 423 -11.52 -21.60 16.44
CA VAL A 423 -12.65 -21.28 15.56
C VAL A 423 -12.28 -20.26 14.47
N LEU A 424 -11.09 -19.67 14.55
CA LEU A 424 -10.58 -18.69 13.60
C LEU A 424 -9.43 -19.22 12.74
N CYS A 425 -8.63 -20.15 13.25
CA CYS A 425 -7.46 -20.63 12.54
C CYS A 425 -7.76 -21.91 11.74
N ASN A 426 -8.08 -21.74 10.46
CA ASN A 426 -8.37 -22.83 9.49
C ASN A 426 -9.45 -23.81 9.97
N PRO A 427 -10.61 -23.37 10.44
CA PRO A 427 -11.62 -24.29 10.97
C PRO A 427 -12.15 -25.23 9.88
N ALA A 428 -12.13 -26.53 10.16
CA ALA A 428 -12.55 -27.55 9.21
C ALA A 428 -14.05 -27.46 8.91
N GLY A 429 -14.44 -27.86 7.69
CA GLY A 429 -15.84 -27.97 7.28
C GLY A 429 -16.55 -26.65 7.08
N ARG A 430 -15.83 -25.54 6.98
CA ARG A 430 -16.42 -24.25 6.59
C ARG A 430 -16.75 -24.26 5.10
N GLY A 431 -17.42 -23.24 4.60
CA GLY A 431 -17.82 -23.12 3.20
C GLY A 431 -17.79 -21.66 2.74
N LEU A 432 -17.69 -21.48 1.45
CA LEU A 432 -17.94 -20.19 0.83
C LEU A 432 -19.37 -19.75 1.10
N GLY A 433 -19.59 -18.48 1.31
CA GLY A 433 -20.92 -17.87 1.38
C GLY A 433 -21.30 -17.20 0.06
N PRO A 434 -22.46 -16.53 0.03
CA PRO A 434 -22.97 -15.88 -1.18
C PRO A 434 -22.09 -14.70 -1.59
N ILE A 435 -22.09 -14.40 -2.90
CA ILE A 435 -21.65 -13.13 -3.46
C ILE A 435 -22.88 -12.41 -3.98
N SER A 436 -23.03 -11.14 -3.63
CA SER A 436 -24.08 -10.28 -4.13
C SER A 436 -23.53 -8.88 -4.27
N VAL A 437 -23.31 -8.48 -5.53
CA VAL A 437 -22.71 -7.20 -5.95
C VAL A 437 -23.54 -6.52 -7.02
N GLN A 438 -24.76 -6.98 -7.23
CA GLN A 438 -25.63 -6.47 -8.29
C GLN A 438 -26.75 -5.62 -7.72
N HIS A 439 -27.50 -4.97 -8.61
CA HIS A 439 -28.73 -4.30 -8.26
C HIS A 439 -29.57 -5.13 -7.28
N ASP A 440 -30.19 -4.48 -6.32
CA ASP A 440 -31.09 -5.09 -5.34
C ASP A 440 -30.43 -5.89 -4.20
N VAL A 441 -29.20 -5.53 -3.80
CA VAL A 441 -28.58 -6.11 -2.59
C VAL A 441 -29.48 -5.92 -1.39
N ALA A 442 -30.12 -4.77 -1.25
CA ALA A 442 -31.09 -4.48 -0.20
C ALA A 442 -32.29 -5.44 -0.24
N ASP A 443 -32.80 -5.76 -1.42
CA ASP A 443 -33.90 -6.72 -1.61
C ASP A 443 -33.47 -8.15 -1.28
N GLN A 444 -32.25 -8.53 -1.63
CA GLN A 444 -31.70 -9.86 -1.33
C GLN A 444 -31.38 -10.05 0.16
N THR A 445 -30.85 -9.01 0.80
CA THR A 445 -30.42 -9.08 2.20
C THR A 445 -31.46 -8.59 3.19
N GLY A 446 -32.36 -7.72 2.77
CA GLY A 446 -33.36 -7.05 3.61
C GLY A 446 -32.79 -5.85 4.39
N TYR A 447 -31.59 -5.36 4.04
CA TYR A 447 -30.90 -4.26 4.72
C TYR A 447 -30.52 -3.17 3.74
N ALA A 448 -31.16 -2.01 3.86
CA ALA A 448 -31.00 -0.88 2.92
C ALA A 448 -29.58 -0.30 2.92
N ASP A 449 -28.88 -0.34 4.05
CA ASP A 449 -27.53 0.20 4.18
C ASP A 449 -26.44 -0.82 3.82
N ASN A 450 -26.82 -2.01 3.33
CA ASN A 450 -25.85 -3.01 2.89
C ASN A 450 -25.52 -2.85 1.40
N ASP A 451 -24.25 -2.52 1.09
CA ASP A 451 -23.77 -2.30 -0.27
C ASP A 451 -23.36 -3.59 -0.99
N GLY A 452 -23.14 -4.69 -0.27
CA GLY A 452 -22.78 -5.94 -0.90
C GLY A 452 -22.30 -7.05 0.03
N LEU A 453 -22.24 -8.26 -0.55
CA LEU A 453 -21.63 -9.44 0.01
C LEU A 453 -20.47 -9.84 -0.89
N PHE A 454 -19.22 -9.86 -0.38
CA PHE A 454 -18.01 -10.02 -1.16
C PHE A 454 -17.06 -11.05 -0.58
N TRP A 455 -16.10 -11.48 -1.39
CA TRP A 455 -14.94 -12.25 -0.93
C TRP A 455 -13.65 -11.41 -0.95
N PHE A 456 -13.68 -10.24 -0.32
CA PHE A 456 -12.52 -9.34 -0.28
C PHE A 456 -11.37 -9.87 0.59
N THR A 457 -11.63 -10.78 1.52
CA THR A 457 -10.60 -11.67 2.07
C THR A 457 -10.61 -12.94 1.24
N ASN A 458 -9.61 -13.12 0.42
CA ASN A 458 -9.57 -14.18 -0.59
C ASN A 458 -9.70 -15.57 0.05
N PRO A 459 -10.71 -16.37 -0.31
CA PRO A 459 -10.93 -17.68 0.28
C PRO A 459 -9.75 -18.62 0.13
N GLY A 460 -9.39 -19.33 1.19
CA GLY A 460 -8.32 -20.31 1.20
C GLY A 460 -6.95 -19.74 1.60
N GLY A 461 -6.87 -18.49 2.02
CA GLY A 461 -5.71 -17.98 2.75
C GLY A 461 -5.57 -18.69 4.09
N SER A 462 -4.37 -19.18 4.43
CA SER A 462 -4.14 -19.84 5.71
C SER A 462 -4.18 -18.86 6.87
N GLY A 463 -4.90 -19.19 7.94
CA GLY A 463 -4.86 -18.48 9.22
C GLY A 463 -3.58 -18.78 10.03
N GLY A 464 -2.71 -19.66 9.53
CA GLY A 464 -1.44 -20.05 10.17
C GLY A 464 -1.31 -21.55 10.37
N GLN A 465 -0.20 -21.95 10.96
CA GLN A 465 0.19 -23.36 11.16
C GLN A 465 -0.48 -23.97 12.42
N CYS A 466 -1.75 -23.69 12.66
CA CYS A 466 -2.50 -24.16 13.82
C CYS A 466 -3.06 -25.59 13.68
N VAL A 467 -3.10 -26.11 12.46
CA VAL A 467 -3.50 -27.49 12.17
C VAL A 467 -2.47 -28.15 11.26
N ALA A 468 -2.40 -29.49 11.30
CA ALA A 468 -1.42 -30.25 10.54
C ALA A 468 -1.55 -29.99 9.04
N GLY A 469 -0.44 -29.69 8.37
CA GLY A 469 -0.37 -29.43 6.94
C GLY A 469 -0.76 -28.02 6.52
N ALA A 470 -1.18 -27.15 7.45
CA ALA A 470 -1.46 -25.75 7.13
C ALA A 470 -0.14 -24.98 6.82
N PRO A 471 -0.11 -24.19 5.76
CA PRO A 471 1.03 -23.30 5.48
C PRO A 471 1.05 -22.10 6.46
N PRO A 472 2.12 -21.27 6.43
CA PRO A 472 2.17 -20.03 7.21
C PRO A 472 0.98 -19.09 6.92
N THR A 473 0.71 -18.19 7.86
CA THR A 473 -0.37 -17.19 7.76
C THR A 473 -0.29 -16.41 6.44
N GLY A 474 -1.44 -16.27 5.79
CA GLY A 474 -1.59 -15.53 4.53
C GLY A 474 -1.18 -16.33 3.28
N VAL A 475 -0.52 -17.48 3.42
CA VAL A 475 -0.17 -18.33 2.27
C VAL A 475 -1.42 -19.08 1.80
N PHE A 476 -1.68 -19.03 0.49
CA PHE A 476 -2.81 -19.75 -0.10
C PHE A 476 -2.69 -21.26 0.10
N TRP A 477 -3.76 -21.89 0.59
CA TRP A 477 -3.83 -23.33 0.88
C TRP A 477 -4.84 -24.02 -0.03
N PRO A 478 -4.43 -24.60 -1.17
CA PRO A 478 -5.35 -25.19 -2.15
C PRO A 478 -6.34 -26.21 -1.58
N ALA A 479 -5.89 -27.07 -0.66
CA ALA A 479 -6.76 -28.08 -0.06
C ALA A 479 -7.86 -27.46 0.83
N TYR A 480 -7.54 -26.38 1.54
CA TYR A 480 -8.50 -25.62 2.33
C TYR A 480 -9.48 -24.86 1.44
N ALA A 481 -8.98 -24.19 0.41
CA ALA A 481 -9.79 -23.50 -0.58
C ALA A 481 -10.79 -24.44 -1.30
N ALA A 482 -10.31 -25.61 -1.74
CA ALA A 482 -11.17 -26.63 -2.35
C ALA A 482 -12.22 -27.17 -1.36
N MET A 483 -11.90 -27.28 -0.06
CA MET A 483 -12.88 -27.66 0.97
C MET A 483 -13.95 -26.58 1.15
N LEU A 484 -13.57 -25.30 1.15
CA LEU A 484 -14.50 -24.17 1.20
C LEU A 484 -15.43 -24.18 -0.03
N ALA A 485 -14.90 -24.30 -1.23
CA ALA A 485 -15.68 -24.35 -2.47
C ALA A 485 -16.62 -25.55 -2.53
N LYS A 486 -16.18 -26.73 -2.11
CA LYS A 486 -17.05 -27.92 -2.00
C LYS A 486 -18.26 -27.69 -1.10
N ASN A 487 -18.13 -26.82 -0.13
CA ASN A 487 -19.13 -26.50 0.87
C ASN A 487 -19.82 -25.15 0.62
N TRP A 488 -19.76 -24.62 -0.60
CA TRP A 488 -20.35 -23.34 -0.96
C TRP A 488 -21.86 -23.30 -0.66
N VAL A 489 -22.30 -22.23 -0.02
CA VAL A 489 -23.68 -21.91 0.27
C VAL A 489 -24.02 -20.61 -0.46
N HIS A 490 -24.88 -20.72 -1.47
CA HIS A 490 -25.18 -19.61 -2.38
C HIS A 490 -26.15 -18.58 -1.80
N ASP A 491 -26.94 -18.97 -0.80
CA ASP A 491 -27.91 -18.10 -0.15
C ASP A 491 -27.38 -17.52 1.17
N VAL A 492 -27.95 -16.39 1.58
CA VAL A 492 -27.69 -15.81 2.89
C VAL A 492 -28.04 -16.81 3.99
N SER A 493 -27.06 -17.20 4.78
CA SER A 493 -27.16 -18.29 5.75
C SER A 493 -27.07 -17.81 7.19
N GLY A 494 -27.76 -18.51 8.11
CA GLY A 494 -27.68 -18.28 9.55
C GLY A 494 -29.02 -18.19 10.25
N PRO A 495 -29.03 -17.77 11.54
CA PRO A 495 -30.23 -17.53 12.31
C PRO A 495 -31.13 -16.48 11.66
N ARG A 496 -32.43 -16.67 11.73
CA ARG A 496 -33.39 -15.66 11.27
C ARG A 496 -33.50 -14.55 12.31
N TYR A 497 -33.18 -13.33 11.88
CA TYR A 497 -33.43 -12.13 12.66
C TYR A 497 -34.73 -11.48 12.19
N HIS A 498 -35.60 -11.15 13.12
CA HIS A 498 -36.78 -10.34 12.82
C HIS A 498 -36.33 -8.86 12.89
N LEU A 499 -36.29 -8.20 11.77
CA LEU A 499 -36.14 -6.77 11.74
C LEU A 499 -37.33 -6.18 12.54
N GLY A 500 -37.04 -5.57 13.68
CA GLY A 500 -38.03 -4.89 14.47
C GLY A 500 -38.75 -3.90 13.55
N ARG A 501 -40.09 -3.91 13.57
CA ARG A 501 -40.87 -2.88 12.86
C ARG A 501 -40.35 -1.54 13.31
N GLN A 502 -39.76 -0.78 12.39
CA GLN A 502 -39.48 0.62 12.64
C GLN A 502 -40.80 1.28 13.05
N PRO A 503 -40.86 2.09 14.12
CA PRO A 503 -42.05 2.85 14.43
C PRO A 503 -42.28 3.81 13.27
N ARG A 504 -43.50 3.75 12.72
CA ARG A 504 -43.98 4.67 11.66
C ARG A 504 -43.97 6.10 12.14
#